data_28898b29908ce4186ad1aa8a45ae5665
#
_entry.id   28898b29908ce4186ad1aa8a45ae5665
#
_cell.length_a   1.000
_cell.length_b   1.000
_cell.length_c   1.000
_cell.angle_alpha   90.00
_cell.angle_beta   90.00
_cell.angle_gamma   90.00
#
_symmetry.space_group_name_H-M   'P 1'
#
loop_
_entity.id
_entity.type
_entity.pdbx_description
1 polymer ?
#
loop_
_entity_poly.entity_id
_entity_poly.type
_entity_poly.pdbx_seq_one_letter_code
_entity_poly.pdbx_strand_id
1 'polypeptide(L)'
;MNQIKEQILGILGGIDRAGMDAVIEYLNASNYFTRGCYHHHKERGGLAKHCFEVYTFMSAHAEGLSAESIAVAALFHDLGKTRRRDGRGHGQRSLDILKECGFPLTPDERTAIGRHHSVSADFLTCPLRRLLTRGDCDSTGRWKHEHHNKKSSAEGVSRICGRWEKS
;
A
#
# COMPACT_ATOMS: atom_id res chain seq x y z
N MET A 1 9.79 -6.35 16.01
CA MET A 1 8.55 -5.55 15.94
C MET A 1 8.81 -4.07 16.22
N ASN A 2 9.57 -3.72 17.24
CA ASN A 2 9.92 -2.31 17.51
C ASN A 2 10.67 -1.65 16.33
N GLN A 3 11.63 -2.34 15.72
CA GLN A 3 12.45 -1.78 14.64
C GLN A 3 11.62 -1.30 13.43
N ILE A 4 10.65 -2.11 12.93
CA ILE A 4 9.77 -1.71 11.80
C ILE A 4 8.92 -0.51 12.19
N LYS A 5 8.38 -0.50 13.43
CA LYS A 5 7.62 0.63 13.93
C LYS A 5 8.46 1.91 13.96
N GLU A 6 9.67 1.84 14.48
CA GLU A 6 10.60 2.97 14.55
C GLU A 6 10.98 3.47 13.15
N GLN A 7 11.23 2.56 12.20
CA GLN A 7 11.53 2.92 10.81
C GLN A 7 10.35 3.63 10.14
N ILE A 8 9.12 3.10 10.27
CA ILE A 8 7.92 3.72 9.72
C ILE A 8 7.71 5.11 10.32
N LEU A 9 7.77 5.23 11.65
CA LEU A 9 7.58 6.52 12.32
C LEU A 9 8.68 7.51 11.96
N GLY A 10 9.93 7.08 11.78
CA GLY A 10 11.03 7.92 11.30
C GLY A 10 10.80 8.44 9.89
N ILE A 11 10.30 7.61 8.98
CA ILE A 11 9.94 8.03 7.61
C ILE A 11 8.82 9.07 7.63
N LEU A 12 7.74 8.80 8.40
CA LEU A 12 6.58 9.69 8.50
C LEU A 12 6.91 11.01 9.18
N GLY A 13 7.77 10.99 10.21
CA GLY A 13 8.24 12.20 10.90
C GLY A 13 9.08 13.14 10.02
N GLY A 14 9.58 12.66 8.88
CA GLY A 14 10.26 13.47 7.86
C GLY A 14 9.33 14.15 6.86
N ILE A 15 8.02 13.91 6.91
CA ILE A 15 7.02 14.46 5.99
C ILE A 15 6.36 15.69 6.63
N ASP A 16 6.67 16.88 6.12
CA ASP A 16 6.05 18.14 6.54
C ASP A 16 4.73 18.37 5.78
N ARG A 17 3.65 17.71 6.24
CA ARG A 17 2.32 17.83 5.66
C ARG A 17 1.26 17.92 6.76
N ALA A 18 0.28 18.81 6.58
CA ALA A 18 -0.83 18.95 7.52
C ALA A 18 -1.48 17.62 7.86
N GLY A 19 -1.87 17.41 9.12
CA GLY A 19 -2.53 16.18 9.59
C GLY A 19 -1.60 14.99 9.82
N MET A 20 -0.29 15.08 9.55
CA MET A 20 0.64 13.97 9.76
C MET A 20 0.69 13.53 11.23
N ASP A 21 0.71 14.48 12.18
CA ASP A 21 0.69 14.16 13.61
C ASP A 21 -0.56 13.33 13.99
N ALA A 22 -1.72 13.71 13.47
CA ALA A 22 -2.97 12.98 13.69
C ALA A 22 -2.93 11.57 13.04
N VAL A 23 -2.28 11.41 11.89
CA VAL A 23 -2.06 10.09 11.28
C VAL A 23 -1.14 9.25 12.16
N ILE A 24 -0.03 9.80 12.65
CA ILE A 24 0.91 9.10 13.54
C ILE A 24 0.21 8.69 14.84
N GLU A 25 -0.61 9.58 15.42
CA GLU A 25 -1.43 9.26 16.58
C GLU A 25 -2.40 8.11 16.29
N TYR A 26 -3.11 8.16 15.17
CA TYR A 26 -3.99 7.07 14.73
C TYR A 26 -3.24 5.74 14.57
N LEU A 27 -2.06 5.73 13.95
CA LEU A 27 -1.25 4.52 13.80
C LEU A 27 -0.89 3.91 15.17
N ASN A 28 -0.54 4.74 16.13
CA ASN A 28 -0.17 4.31 17.49
C ASN A 28 -1.37 3.82 18.29
N ALA A 29 -2.52 4.44 18.15
CA ALA A 29 -3.76 4.09 18.87
C ALA A 29 -4.46 2.86 18.26
N SER A 30 -4.27 2.62 16.97
CA SER A 30 -4.91 1.51 16.26
C SER A 30 -4.11 0.20 16.37
N ASN A 31 -4.60 -0.85 15.74
CA ASN A 31 -3.90 -2.12 15.65
C ASN A 31 -2.93 -2.21 14.44
N TYR A 32 -2.57 -1.10 13.80
CA TYR A 32 -1.71 -1.08 12.63
C TYR A 32 -0.38 -1.82 12.86
N PHE A 33 0.28 -1.57 13.99
CA PHE A 33 1.56 -2.19 14.35
C PHE A 33 1.44 -3.59 14.99
N THR A 34 0.25 -4.05 15.28
CA THR A 34 0.05 -5.33 15.99
C THR A 34 -0.76 -6.34 15.20
N ARG A 35 -1.46 -5.89 14.17
CA ARG A 35 -2.32 -6.75 13.34
C ARG A 35 -1.50 -7.55 12.34
N GLY A 36 -1.90 -8.82 12.10
CA GLY A 36 -1.46 -9.63 10.96
C GLY A 36 -2.32 -9.37 9.72
N CYS A 37 -1.79 -9.64 8.54
CA CYS A 37 -2.55 -9.71 7.29
C CYS A 37 -3.31 -11.03 7.18
N TYR A 38 -4.42 -11.04 6.40
CA TYR A 38 -5.30 -12.23 6.32
C TYR A 38 -4.67 -13.38 5.54
N HIS A 39 -4.05 -13.11 4.40
CA HIS A 39 -3.54 -14.14 3.48
C HIS A 39 -2.03 -14.36 3.56
N HIS A 40 -1.26 -13.34 3.90
CA HIS A 40 0.19 -13.31 4.02
C HIS A 40 0.55 -12.51 5.27
N HIS A 41 1.76 -12.64 5.79
CA HIS A 41 2.16 -11.93 7.02
C HIS A 41 1.13 -12.05 8.15
N LYS A 42 0.70 -13.30 8.43
CA LYS A 42 -0.35 -13.59 9.44
C LYS A 42 0.12 -13.34 10.87
N GLU A 43 1.43 -13.25 11.05
CA GLU A 43 2.07 -12.98 12.34
C GLU A 43 1.68 -11.61 12.91
N ARG A 44 1.84 -11.45 14.21
CA ARG A 44 1.63 -10.16 14.88
C ARG A 44 2.55 -9.09 14.27
N GLY A 45 1.97 -7.96 13.87
CA GLY A 45 2.69 -6.86 13.20
C GLY A 45 2.83 -7.05 11.68
N GLY A 46 2.23 -8.09 11.11
CA GLY A 46 2.31 -8.40 9.69
C GLY A 46 1.78 -7.30 8.78
N LEU A 47 0.78 -6.52 9.22
CA LEU A 47 0.27 -5.38 8.45
C LEU A 47 1.35 -4.30 8.26
N ALA A 48 1.99 -3.88 9.35
CA ALA A 48 3.05 -2.87 9.28
C ALA A 48 4.27 -3.39 8.50
N LYS A 49 4.62 -4.67 8.69
CA LYS A 49 5.69 -5.34 7.94
C LYS A 49 5.41 -5.32 6.43
N HIS A 50 4.21 -5.71 6.03
CA HIS A 50 3.77 -5.66 4.63
C HIS A 50 3.89 -4.25 4.04
N CYS A 51 3.32 -3.24 4.69
CA CYS A 51 3.39 -1.87 4.22
C CYS A 51 4.85 -1.36 4.11
N PHE A 52 5.72 -1.77 5.03
CA PHE A 52 7.13 -1.42 5.01
C PHE A 52 7.90 -2.12 3.87
N GLU A 53 7.61 -3.38 3.58
CA GLU A 53 8.17 -4.11 2.42
C GLU A 53 7.73 -3.46 1.10
N VAL A 54 6.44 -3.07 0.98
CA VAL A 54 5.93 -2.32 -0.17
C VAL A 54 6.67 -0.99 -0.31
N TYR A 55 6.89 -0.25 0.78
CA TYR A 55 7.68 0.99 0.78
C TYR A 55 9.11 0.75 0.28
N THR A 56 9.77 -0.28 0.79
CA THR A 56 11.16 -0.62 0.41
C THR A 56 11.24 -0.94 -1.08
N PHE A 57 10.30 -1.75 -1.59
CA PHE A 57 10.20 -2.05 -3.02
C PHE A 57 9.98 -0.79 -3.86
N MET A 58 9.01 0.03 -3.49
CA MET A 58 8.68 1.25 -4.25
C MET A 58 9.83 2.25 -4.24
N SER A 59 10.52 2.42 -3.11
CA SER A 59 11.68 3.31 -2.99
C SER A 59 12.85 2.87 -3.88
N ALA A 60 13.06 1.57 -4.03
CA ALA A 60 14.08 1.02 -4.92
C ALA A 60 13.75 1.18 -6.42
N HIS A 61 12.48 1.42 -6.77
CA HIS A 61 11.99 1.49 -8.15
C HIS A 61 11.28 2.83 -8.46
N ALA A 62 11.71 3.90 -7.80
CA ALA A 62 11.00 5.20 -7.76
C ALA A 62 10.87 5.94 -9.09
N GLU A 63 11.81 5.80 -10.03
CA GLU A 63 11.81 6.34 -11.40
C GLU A 63 11.14 7.73 -11.55
N GLY A 64 11.64 8.74 -10.83
CA GLY A 64 11.14 10.13 -10.93
C GLY A 64 9.88 10.43 -10.12
N LEU A 65 9.37 9.49 -9.32
CA LEU A 65 8.27 9.73 -8.38
C LEU A 65 8.78 10.42 -7.11
N SER A 66 7.94 11.24 -6.49
CA SER A 66 8.22 11.87 -5.21
C SER A 66 8.43 10.83 -4.10
N ALA A 67 9.54 10.93 -3.37
CA ALA A 67 9.80 10.06 -2.22
C ALA A 67 8.70 10.15 -1.15
N GLU A 68 8.14 11.34 -0.95
CA GLU A 68 7.02 11.56 -0.04
C GLU A 68 5.76 10.83 -0.51
N SER A 69 5.39 10.96 -1.82
CA SER A 69 4.23 10.26 -2.36
C SER A 69 4.39 8.73 -2.34
N ILE A 70 5.62 8.23 -2.50
CA ILE A 70 5.95 6.81 -2.34
C ILE A 70 5.68 6.38 -0.89
N ALA A 71 6.17 7.12 0.10
CA ALA A 71 5.97 6.80 1.51
C ALA A 71 4.47 6.81 1.87
N VAL A 72 3.75 7.85 1.46
CA VAL A 72 2.30 8.00 1.68
C VAL A 72 1.53 6.84 1.06
N ALA A 73 1.77 6.56 -0.22
CA ALA A 73 1.06 5.48 -0.91
C ALA A 73 1.37 4.11 -0.28
N ALA A 74 2.64 3.79 -0.05
CA ALA A 74 3.06 2.49 0.46
C ALA A 74 2.63 2.25 1.91
N LEU A 75 2.79 3.23 2.79
CA LEU A 75 2.53 3.04 4.21
C LEU A 75 1.04 3.13 4.56
N PHE A 76 0.22 3.75 3.70
CA PHE A 76 -1.19 4.00 4.00
C PHE A 76 -2.19 3.24 3.11
N HIS A 77 -1.75 2.51 2.04
CA HIS A 77 -2.69 1.83 1.15
C HIS A 77 -3.61 0.84 1.89
N ASP A 78 -3.07 0.18 2.89
CA ASP A 78 -3.73 -0.85 3.68
C ASP A 78 -4.23 -0.38 5.06
N LEU A 79 -4.15 0.92 5.36
CA LEU A 79 -4.57 1.51 6.63
C LEU A 79 -6.03 1.15 6.99
N GLY A 80 -6.90 1.07 6.00
CA GLY A 80 -8.30 0.67 6.16
C GLY A 80 -8.51 -0.75 6.70
N LYS A 81 -7.49 -1.60 6.65
CA LYS A 81 -7.53 -2.93 7.28
C LYS A 81 -7.56 -2.84 8.81
N THR A 82 -7.16 -1.72 9.43
CA THR A 82 -7.27 -1.52 10.88
C THR A 82 -8.72 -1.50 11.37
N ARG A 83 -9.68 -1.11 10.52
CA ARG A 83 -11.12 -0.99 10.87
C ARG A 83 -11.91 -2.26 10.64
N ARG A 84 -11.58 -3.06 9.60
CA ARG A 84 -12.34 -4.28 9.25
C ARG A 84 -11.41 -5.43 8.87
N ARG A 85 -11.86 -6.66 9.14
CA ARG A 85 -11.09 -7.87 8.85
C ARG A 85 -11.18 -8.32 7.39
N ASP A 86 -12.28 -8.04 6.71
CA ASP A 86 -12.66 -8.65 5.43
C ASP A 86 -11.87 -8.13 4.20
N GLY A 87 -10.98 -7.21 4.37
CA GLY A 87 -10.17 -6.68 3.27
C GLY A 87 -10.94 -5.93 2.17
N ARG A 88 -12.24 -6.14 2.01
CA ARG A 88 -13.03 -5.49 0.96
C ARG A 88 -13.11 -3.98 1.19
N GLY A 89 -12.88 -3.19 0.14
CA GLY A 89 -12.96 -1.73 0.20
C GLY A 89 -11.96 -1.09 1.18
N HIS A 90 -10.87 -1.78 1.54
CA HIS A 90 -9.88 -1.22 2.46
C HIS A 90 -9.19 0.02 1.90
N GLY A 91 -8.98 0.11 0.57
CA GLY A 91 -8.44 1.30 -0.06
C GLY A 91 -9.31 2.54 0.21
N GLN A 92 -10.64 2.44 0.03
CA GLN A 92 -11.54 3.55 0.35
C GLN A 92 -11.51 3.88 1.84
N ARG A 93 -11.53 2.89 2.72
CA ARG A 93 -11.41 3.13 4.17
C ARG A 93 -10.07 3.76 4.57
N SER A 94 -8.98 3.47 3.84
CA SER A 94 -7.71 4.18 4.03
C SER A 94 -7.85 5.66 3.72
N LEU A 95 -8.52 6.01 2.61
CA LEU A 95 -8.82 7.41 2.25
C LEU A 95 -9.69 8.10 3.30
N ASP A 96 -10.69 7.41 3.83
CA ASP A 96 -11.59 7.95 4.85
C ASP A 96 -10.83 8.26 6.15
N ILE A 97 -9.95 7.35 6.58
CA ILE A 97 -9.09 7.57 7.77
C ILE A 97 -8.17 8.78 7.57
N LEU A 98 -7.49 8.88 6.42
CA LEU A 98 -6.60 10.01 6.13
C LEU A 98 -7.37 11.33 6.10
N LYS A 99 -8.58 11.33 5.53
CA LYS A 99 -9.48 12.49 5.55
C LYS A 99 -9.87 12.89 6.97
N GLU A 100 -10.23 11.92 7.83
CA GLU A 100 -10.57 12.17 9.23
C GLU A 100 -9.38 12.74 10.03
N CYS A 101 -8.15 12.34 9.69
CA CYS A 101 -6.92 12.90 10.25
C CYS A 101 -6.58 14.29 9.67
N GLY A 102 -7.37 14.83 8.73
CA GLY A 102 -7.08 16.11 8.06
C GLY A 102 -5.84 16.03 7.15
N PHE A 103 -5.44 14.84 6.71
CA PHE A 103 -4.25 14.63 5.87
C PHE A 103 -4.61 14.81 4.39
N PRO A 104 -4.09 15.86 3.71
CA PRO A 104 -4.38 16.11 2.31
C PRO A 104 -3.61 15.12 1.42
N LEU A 105 -4.28 14.57 0.42
CA LEU A 105 -3.69 13.69 -0.58
C LEU A 105 -3.66 14.36 -1.95
N THR A 106 -2.58 14.17 -2.69
CA THR A 106 -2.53 14.50 -4.12
C THR A 106 -3.51 13.63 -4.91
N PRO A 107 -3.92 14.01 -6.12
CA PRO A 107 -4.77 13.18 -6.98
C PRO A 107 -4.20 11.78 -7.22
N ASP A 108 -2.87 11.69 -7.46
CA ASP A 108 -2.18 10.41 -7.70
C ASP A 108 -2.14 9.52 -6.45
N GLU A 109 -1.87 10.09 -5.27
CA GLU A 109 -1.91 9.36 -4.00
C GLU A 109 -3.30 8.82 -3.71
N ARG A 110 -4.34 9.64 -3.91
CA ARG A 110 -5.73 9.23 -3.75
C ARG A 110 -6.09 8.07 -4.70
N THR A 111 -5.68 8.19 -5.96
CA THR A 111 -5.90 7.15 -6.98
C THR A 111 -5.14 5.88 -6.62
N ALA A 112 -3.86 6.01 -6.23
CA ALA A 112 -3.03 4.87 -5.86
C ALA A 112 -3.63 4.12 -4.66
N ILE A 113 -3.90 4.80 -3.56
CA ILE A 113 -4.42 4.19 -2.32
C ILE A 113 -5.83 3.62 -2.54
N GLY A 114 -6.72 4.40 -3.16
CA GLY A 114 -8.13 4.01 -3.29
C GLY A 114 -8.36 2.86 -4.27
N ARG A 115 -7.47 2.69 -5.27
CA ARG A 115 -7.72 1.80 -6.41
C ARG A 115 -6.60 0.79 -6.69
N HIS A 116 -5.67 0.54 -5.76
CA HIS A 116 -4.53 -0.36 -6.01
C HIS A 116 -4.93 -1.79 -6.39
N HIS A 117 -6.13 -2.25 -6.03
CA HIS A 117 -6.67 -3.55 -6.41
C HIS A 117 -7.69 -3.52 -7.55
N SER A 118 -8.07 -2.35 -8.09
CA SER A 118 -9.09 -2.29 -9.12
C SER A 118 -8.50 -2.31 -10.52
N VAL A 119 -9.23 -2.89 -11.47
CA VAL A 119 -8.92 -2.78 -12.91
C VAL A 119 -9.66 -1.56 -13.45
N SER A 120 -8.94 -0.49 -13.78
CA SER A 120 -9.52 0.73 -14.33
C SER A 120 -8.52 1.43 -15.25
N ALA A 121 -9.00 2.27 -16.16
CA ALA A 121 -8.17 2.93 -17.18
C ALA A 121 -7.02 3.78 -16.58
N ASP A 122 -7.24 4.36 -15.39
CA ASP A 122 -6.25 5.12 -14.63
C ASP A 122 -5.05 4.28 -14.14
N PHE A 123 -5.09 2.95 -14.27
CA PHE A 123 -3.91 2.11 -14.04
C PHE A 123 -2.76 2.45 -14.99
N LEU A 124 -3.06 2.80 -16.25
CA LEU A 124 -2.04 3.16 -17.23
C LEU A 124 -1.53 4.58 -17.06
N THR A 125 -2.36 5.50 -16.55
CA THR A 125 -2.08 6.93 -16.48
C THR A 125 -1.51 7.39 -15.14
N CYS A 126 -1.56 6.57 -14.08
CA CYS A 126 -1.03 6.87 -12.76
C CYS A 126 0.21 5.99 -12.43
N PRO A 127 1.45 6.48 -12.64
CA PRO A 127 2.67 5.74 -12.37
C PRO A 127 2.79 5.30 -10.91
N LEU A 128 2.39 6.16 -9.97
CA LEU A 128 2.43 5.85 -8.52
C LEU A 128 1.55 4.63 -8.20
N ARG A 129 0.36 4.55 -8.79
CA ARG A 129 -0.54 3.40 -8.62
C ARG A 129 0.05 2.12 -9.20
N ARG A 130 0.65 2.18 -10.40
CA ARG A 130 1.32 1.01 -11.00
C ARG A 130 2.43 0.48 -10.11
N LEU A 131 3.25 1.40 -9.58
CA LEU A 131 4.36 1.04 -8.72
C LEU A 131 3.85 0.44 -7.39
N LEU A 132 2.82 1.03 -6.79
CA LEU A 132 2.18 0.51 -5.58
C LEU A 132 1.62 -0.90 -5.81
N THR A 133 0.88 -1.12 -6.89
CA THR A 133 0.33 -2.45 -7.22
C THR A 133 1.43 -3.50 -7.41
N ARG A 134 2.56 -3.14 -8.04
CA ARG A 134 3.71 -4.04 -8.17
C ARG A 134 4.34 -4.37 -6.82
N GLY A 135 4.56 -3.37 -5.96
CA GLY A 135 5.12 -3.58 -4.62
C GLY A 135 4.22 -4.44 -3.74
N ASP A 136 2.91 -4.21 -3.78
CA ASP A 136 1.93 -5.03 -3.06
C ASP A 136 1.94 -6.49 -3.54
N CYS A 137 2.03 -6.73 -4.86
CA CYS A 137 2.16 -8.09 -5.41
C CYS A 137 3.50 -8.74 -5.03
N ASP A 138 4.62 -8.00 -5.03
CA ASP A 138 5.93 -8.52 -4.67
C ASP A 138 6.00 -8.94 -3.20
N SER A 139 5.57 -8.09 -2.29
CA SER A 139 5.52 -8.37 -0.84
C SER A 139 4.64 -9.60 -0.51
N THR A 140 3.63 -9.89 -1.33
CA THR A 140 2.78 -11.07 -1.16
C THR A 140 3.36 -12.34 -1.80
N GLY A 141 4.51 -12.26 -2.46
CA GLY A 141 5.13 -13.37 -3.20
C GLY A 141 4.42 -13.73 -4.51
N ARG A 142 3.35 -13.03 -4.89
CA ARG A 142 2.57 -13.30 -6.11
C ARG A 142 3.37 -13.07 -7.37
N TRP A 143 4.26 -12.09 -7.36
CA TRP A 143 5.12 -11.76 -8.50
C TRP A 143 6.07 -12.91 -8.86
N LYS A 144 6.58 -13.67 -7.90
CA LYS A 144 7.53 -14.78 -8.11
C LYS A 144 6.88 -15.97 -8.81
N HIS A 145 5.61 -16.26 -8.55
CA HIS A 145 4.89 -17.38 -9.17
C HIS A 145 4.50 -17.13 -10.63
N GLU A 146 4.30 -15.90 -11.05
CA GLU A 146 3.87 -15.58 -12.42
C GLU A 146 5.03 -15.49 -13.42
N HIS A 147 6.23 -15.10 -12.97
CA HIS A 147 7.41 -14.98 -13.84
C HIS A 147 8.15 -16.31 -14.08
N HIS A 148 8.00 -17.31 -13.23
CA HIS A 148 8.58 -18.63 -13.49
C HIS A 148 7.82 -19.42 -14.58
N ASN A 149 6.58 -19.07 -14.91
CA ASN A 149 5.74 -19.77 -15.89
C ASN A 149 5.64 -19.08 -17.26
N LYS A 150 6.31 -17.93 -17.47
CA LYS A 150 6.23 -17.22 -18.76
C LYS A 150 7.61 -16.77 -19.25
N LYS A 151 8.35 -17.70 -19.86
CA LYS A 151 9.18 -17.37 -21.02
C LYS A 151 8.22 -17.34 -22.22
N SER A 152 7.84 -16.15 -22.66
CA SER A 152 7.20 -15.69 -23.90
C SER A 152 5.85 -14.98 -23.72
N SER A 153 5.85 -13.77 -24.19
CA SER A 153 4.78 -12.88 -24.66
C SER A 153 4.43 -11.66 -23.80
N ALA A 154 4.41 -10.51 -24.48
CA ALA A 154 4.15 -9.15 -23.99
C ALA A 154 2.72 -8.91 -23.45
N GLU A 155 1.92 -9.93 -23.20
CA GLU A 155 0.52 -9.85 -22.76
C GLU A 155 0.34 -9.96 -21.23
N GLY A 156 1.43 -9.92 -20.47
CA GLY A 156 1.41 -10.22 -19.01
C GLY A 156 0.67 -9.26 -18.11
N VAL A 157 0.45 -8.01 -18.52
CA VAL A 157 -0.09 -6.95 -17.63
C VAL A 157 -1.62 -7.06 -17.46
N SER A 158 -2.34 -7.54 -18.47
CA SER A 158 -3.81 -7.62 -18.43
C SER A 158 -4.38 -8.71 -17.50
N ARG A 159 -3.58 -9.74 -17.19
CA ARG A 159 -4.06 -10.91 -16.41
C ARG A 159 -3.87 -10.80 -14.90
N ILE A 160 -3.08 -9.86 -14.41
CA ILE A 160 -2.80 -9.69 -12.98
C ILE A 160 -4.04 -9.18 -12.23
N CYS A 161 -4.87 -8.38 -12.89
CA CYS A 161 -6.07 -7.80 -12.31
C CYS A 161 -7.36 -8.64 -12.44
N GLY A 162 -7.41 -9.61 -13.35
CA GLY A 162 -8.65 -10.32 -13.69
C GLY A 162 -9.10 -11.43 -12.72
N ARG A 163 -8.35 -11.73 -11.67
CA ARG A 163 -8.63 -12.89 -10.80
C ARG A 163 -9.37 -12.57 -9.49
N TRP A 164 -9.78 -11.32 -9.31
CA TRP A 164 -10.42 -10.87 -8.06
C TRP A 164 -11.95 -10.83 -8.08
N GLU A 165 -12.58 -11.07 -9.24
CA GLU A 165 -14.04 -10.99 -9.38
C GLU A 165 -14.81 -12.28 -9.07
N LYS A 166 -14.11 -13.38 -8.72
CA LYS A 166 -14.78 -14.67 -8.41
C LYS A 166 -14.25 -15.25 -7.10
N SER A 167 -14.63 -14.68 -5.99
CA SER A 167 -14.73 -15.38 -4.69
C SER A 167 -15.47 -14.50 -3.69
#